data_1660913232189b2d0d03f51cfd1a7561
#
_entry.id   1660913232189b2d0d03f51cfd1a7561
#
_cell.length_a   1.000
_cell.length_b   1.000
_cell.length_c   1.000
_cell.angle_alpha   90.00
_cell.angle_beta   90.00
_cell.angle_gamma   90.00
#
_symmetry.space_group_name_H-M   'P 1'
#
loop_
_entity.id
_entity.type
_entity.pdbx_description
1 polymer ?
#
loop_
_entity_poly.entity_id
_entity_poly.type
_entity_poly.pdbx_seq_one_letter_code
_entity_poly.pdbx_strand_id
1 'polypeptide(L)'
;MKTSKSKFLNFVKKYPLFKNFYYFYNIYIRNYKFLNNGSQFGEEKFILSFFNKAHKGKFVDIGCFHPTRHNNTYKMYKSGWRGINIDLNPLTINLFNFARPKDININAAISDNEENKTLYFVDELNTQNTLEANHLLFLKNQLNQEYIIHGPQHQYS
;
A
#
# COMPACT_ATOMS: atom_id res chain seq x y z
N MET A 1 -16.66 9.11 17.51
CA MET A 1 -15.54 9.28 18.49
C MET A 1 -14.25 8.88 17.80
N LYS A 2 -13.26 9.76 17.59
CA LYS A 2 -11.98 9.38 16.97
C LYS A 2 -11.26 8.43 17.90
N THR A 3 -10.94 7.23 17.45
CA THR A 3 -10.23 6.23 18.25
C THR A 3 -8.84 6.76 18.68
N SER A 4 -8.30 6.26 19.80
CA SER A 4 -6.94 6.58 20.29
C SER A 4 -5.88 6.42 19.19
N LYS A 5 -6.05 5.43 18.31
CA LYS A 5 -5.19 5.15 17.16
C LYS A 5 -5.17 6.29 16.14
N SER A 6 -6.32 6.92 15.86
CA SER A 6 -6.39 8.03 14.90
C SER A 6 -5.72 9.31 15.43
N LYS A 7 -5.82 9.55 16.75
CA LYS A 7 -5.13 10.68 17.41
C LYS A 7 -3.62 10.50 17.37
N PHE A 8 -3.13 9.29 17.65
CA PHE A 8 -1.71 8.94 17.57
C PHE A 8 -1.16 9.12 16.15
N LEU A 9 -1.87 8.64 15.14
CA LEU A 9 -1.47 8.81 13.73
C LEU A 9 -1.42 10.26 13.29
N ASN A 10 -2.39 11.09 13.72
CA ASN A 10 -2.36 12.53 13.44
C ASN A 10 -1.17 13.23 14.12
N PHE A 11 -0.81 12.80 15.34
CA PHE A 11 0.38 13.28 16.02
C PHE A 11 1.65 12.89 15.26
N VAL A 12 1.78 11.62 14.88
CA VAL A 12 2.94 11.11 14.11
C VAL A 12 3.09 11.85 12.77
N LYS A 13 1.98 12.10 12.06
CA LYS A 13 1.99 12.83 10.78
C LYS A 13 2.50 14.26 10.92
N LYS A 14 2.33 14.88 12.08
CA LYS A 14 2.71 16.29 12.34
C LYS A 14 4.23 16.48 12.50
N TYR A 15 4.96 15.46 12.95
CA TYR A 15 6.38 15.56 13.25
C TYR A 15 7.21 14.64 12.35
N PRO A 16 8.09 15.17 11.47
CA PRO A 16 8.83 14.38 10.47
C PRO A 16 9.64 13.23 11.05
N LEU A 17 10.27 13.43 12.22
CA LEU A 17 11.09 12.40 12.89
C LEU A 17 10.24 11.20 13.30
N PHE A 18 9.10 11.44 13.96
CA PHE A 18 8.17 10.37 14.37
C PHE A 18 7.53 9.69 13.18
N LYS A 19 7.26 10.42 12.09
CA LYS A 19 6.76 9.88 10.84
C LYS A 19 7.72 8.88 10.22
N ASN A 20 9.00 9.20 10.13
CA ASN A 20 10.03 8.30 9.61
C ASN A 20 10.21 7.06 10.50
N PHE A 21 10.18 7.22 11.82
CA PHE A 21 10.21 6.11 12.76
C PHE A 21 9.00 5.20 12.61
N TYR A 22 7.80 5.77 12.43
CA TYR A 22 6.57 5.02 12.17
C TYR A 22 6.66 4.21 10.87
N TYR A 23 7.21 4.79 9.79
CA TYR A 23 7.42 4.08 8.53
C TYR A 23 8.43 2.94 8.69
N PHE A 24 9.57 3.22 9.31
CA PHE A 24 10.56 2.19 9.60
C PHE A 24 9.97 1.03 10.41
N TYR A 25 9.25 1.32 11.48
CA TYR A 25 8.60 0.32 12.31
C TYR A 25 7.60 -0.53 11.49
N ASN A 26 6.72 0.09 10.70
CA ASN A 26 5.74 -0.64 9.91
C ASN A 26 6.37 -1.52 8.84
N ILE A 27 7.42 -1.07 8.17
CA ILE A 27 8.05 -1.78 7.07
C ILE A 27 8.95 -2.91 7.58
N TYR A 28 9.84 -2.60 8.53
CA TYR A 28 10.95 -3.48 8.88
C TYR A 28 10.76 -4.26 10.19
N ILE A 29 10.00 -3.74 11.15
CA ILE A 29 9.79 -4.40 12.44
C ILE A 29 8.46 -5.15 12.45
N ARG A 30 7.33 -4.46 12.27
CA ARG A 30 6.00 -5.07 12.30
C ARG A 30 5.80 -6.14 11.23
N ASN A 31 6.38 -5.93 10.07
CA ASN A 31 6.25 -6.81 8.90
C ASN A 31 7.56 -7.56 8.57
N TYR A 32 8.45 -7.78 9.57
CA TYR A 32 9.77 -8.38 9.36
C TYR A 32 9.74 -9.74 8.64
N LYS A 33 8.71 -10.54 8.87
CA LYS A 33 8.53 -11.87 8.23
C LYS A 33 8.37 -11.79 6.70
N PHE A 34 7.92 -10.65 6.17
CA PHE A 34 7.76 -10.43 4.73
C PHE A 34 9.03 -9.92 4.03
N LEU A 35 10.10 -9.61 4.78
CA LEU A 35 11.37 -9.17 4.20
C LEU A 35 12.08 -10.26 3.38
N ASN A 36 11.69 -11.52 3.58
CA ASN A 36 12.21 -12.66 2.81
C ASN A 36 11.20 -13.20 1.79
N ASN A 37 9.89 -13.05 2.07
CA ASN A 37 8.81 -13.52 1.21
C ASN A 37 7.81 -12.38 1.04
N GLY A 38 8.00 -11.55 0.02
CA GLY A 38 7.17 -10.37 -0.23
C GLY A 38 5.75 -10.70 -0.66
N SER A 39 5.59 -11.57 -1.65
CA SER A 39 4.29 -11.95 -2.23
C SER A 39 3.46 -12.85 -1.30
N GLN A 40 2.17 -12.96 -1.60
CA GLN A 40 1.23 -13.74 -0.80
C GLN A 40 1.34 -15.25 -1.10
N PHE A 41 1.48 -15.63 -2.37
CA PHE A 41 1.47 -17.01 -2.82
C PHE A 41 2.74 -17.42 -3.58
N GLY A 42 3.78 -16.58 -3.58
CA GLY A 42 5.05 -16.86 -4.25
C GLY A 42 5.13 -16.39 -5.70
N GLU A 43 4.21 -15.48 -6.11
CA GLU A 43 4.11 -14.93 -7.47
C GLU A 43 5.43 -14.33 -7.94
N GLU A 44 6.18 -13.67 -7.04
CA GLU A 44 7.46 -13.07 -7.37
C GLU A 44 8.51 -14.11 -7.80
N LYS A 45 8.43 -15.35 -7.25
CA LYS A 45 9.33 -16.43 -7.66
C LYS A 45 9.02 -16.90 -9.07
N PHE A 46 7.72 -17.03 -9.37
CA PHE A 46 7.25 -17.42 -10.69
C PHE A 46 7.67 -16.39 -11.73
N ILE A 47 7.40 -15.09 -11.49
CA ILE A 47 7.80 -14.02 -12.41
C ILE A 47 9.33 -14.03 -12.64
N LEU A 48 10.11 -14.09 -11.56
CA LEU A 48 11.58 -14.06 -11.66
C LEU A 48 12.16 -15.32 -12.34
N SER A 49 11.42 -16.43 -12.42
CA SER A 49 11.86 -17.63 -13.12
C SER A 49 11.98 -17.46 -14.64
N PHE A 50 11.24 -16.49 -15.22
CA PHE A 50 11.32 -16.16 -16.64
C PHE A 50 12.55 -15.34 -17.03
N PHE A 51 13.26 -14.80 -16.02
CA PHE A 51 14.39 -13.91 -16.26
C PHE A 51 15.67 -14.50 -15.70
N ASN A 52 16.75 -14.26 -16.39
CA ASN A 52 18.05 -14.61 -15.88
C ASN A 52 18.39 -13.75 -14.63
N LYS A 53 19.18 -14.28 -13.69
CA LYS A 53 19.50 -13.60 -12.42
C LYS A 53 20.19 -12.25 -12.57
N ALA A 54 20.89 -12.00 -13.69
CA ALA A 54 21.55 -10.75 -13.99
C ALA A 54 20.59 -9.70 -14.60
N HIS A 55 19.38 -10.12 -15.02
CA HIS A 55 18.42 -9.22 -15.66
C HIS A 55 17.88 -8.17 -14.66
N LYS A 56 17.87 -6.93 -15.08
CA LYS A 56 17.31 -5.79 -14.34
C LYS A 56 16.27 -5.12 -15.20
N GLY A 57 15.02 -5.50 -14.97
CA GLY A 57 13.89 -4.99 -15.74
C GLY A 57 13.20 -3.80 -15.10
N LYS A 58 12.07 -3.47 -15.70
CA LYS A 58 11.12 -2.47 -15.20
C LYS A 58 9.80 -3.16 -14.89
N PHE A 59 9.02 -2.61 -13.93
CA PHE A 59 7.69 -3.09 -13.59
C PHE A 59 6.71 -1.92 -13.40
N VAL A 60 5.43 -2.23 -13.50
CA VAL A 60 4.33 -1.38 -13.01
C VAL A 60 3.51 -2.22 -12.03
N ASP A 61 3.31 -1.70 -10.83
CA ASP A 61 2.60 -2.35 -9.72
C ASP A 61 1.37 -1.51 -9.37
N ILE A 62 0.19 -1.95 -9.80
CA ILE A 62 -1.09 -1.28 -9.58
C ILE A 62 -1.78 -1.91 -8.38
N GLY A 63 -2.18 -1.09 -7.39
CA GLY A 63 -2.66 -1.59 -6.11
C GLY A 63 -1.51 -2.15 -5.27
N CYS A 64 -0.38 -1.45 -5.26
CA CYS A 64 0.89 -1.95 -4.69
C CYS A 64 0.88 -2.18 -3.18
N PHE A 65 -0.10 -1.70 -2.45
CA PHE A 65 -0.47 -1.96 -1.06
C PHE A 65 0.64 -1.67 -0.02
N HIS A 66 1.74 -2.40 -0.03
CA HIS A 66 2.80 -2.27 0.97
C HIS A 66 4.17 -2.61 0.36
N PRO A 67 5.26 -1.88 0.69
CA PRO A 67 6.55 -2.07 0.02
C PRO A 67 7.23 -3.43 0.27
N THR A 68 6.79 -4.19 1.27
CA THR A 68 7.37 -5.50 1.60
C THR A 68 6.33 -6.60 1.78
N ARG A 69 5.16 -6.30 2.39
CA ARG A 69 4.12 -7.27 2.71
C ARG A 69 3.17 -7.46 1.55
N HIS A 70 2.89 -8.72 1.17
CA HIS A 70 1.97 -9.07 0.06
C HIS A 70 2.29 -8.29 -1.21
N ASN A 71 3.59 -8.17 -1.53
CA ASN A 71 4.05 -7.34 -2.63
C ASN A 71 4.87 -8.16 -3.62
N ASN A 72 4.38 -8.23 -4.87
CA ASN A 72 4.93 -9.04 -5.93
C ASN A 72 6.24 -8.47 -6.51
N THR A 73 6.48 -7.18 -6.35
CA THR A 73 7.64 -6.48 -6.89
C THR A 73 8.80 -6.28 -5.90
N TYR A 74 8.62 -6.69 -4.62
CA TYR A 74 9.64 -6.49 -3.60
C TYR A 74 10.97 -7.17 -3.91
N LYS A 75 10.94 -8.45 -4.30
CA LYS A 75 12.16 -9.18 -4.68
C LYS A 75 12.79 -8.63 -5.96
N MET A 76 11.98 -8.20 -6.92
CA MET A 76 12.45 -7.53 -8.13
C MET A 76 13.23 -6.26 -7.77
N TYR A 77 12.64 -5.40 -6.91
CA TYR A 77 13.31 -4.19 -6.42
C TYR A 77 14.64 -4.51 -5.72
N LYS A 78 14.67 -5.52 -4.84
CA LYS A 78 15.91 -5.97 -4.18
C LYS A 78 16.95 -6.49 -5.16
N SER A 79 16.52 -7.11 -6.26
CA SER A 79 17.39 -7.58 -7.34
C SER A 79 17.84 -6.47 -8.29
N GLY A 80 17.46 -5.23 -8.03
CA GLY A 80 17.91 -4.07 -8.80
C GLY A 80 16.96 -3.59 -9.89
N TRP A 81 15.79 -4.21 -10.03
CA TRP A 81 14.72 -3.69 -10.88
C TRP A 81 14.19 -2.36 -10.35
N ARG A 82 13.59 -1.58 -11.23
CA ARG A 82 12.93 -0.31 -10.90
C ARG A 82 11.58 -0.23 -11.57
N GLY A 83 10.66 0.50 -10.97
CA GLY A 83 9.33 0.57 -11.54
C GLY A 83 8.48 1.72 -11.03
N ILE A 84 7.21 1.60 -11.37
CA ILE A 84 6.14 2.52 -10.98
C ILE A 84 5.23 1.76 -10.03
N ASN A 85 5.01 2.31 -8.83
CA ASN A 85 4.09 1.81 -7.83
C ASN A 85 2.91 2.77 -7.75
N ILE A 86 1.68 2.26 -7.89
CA ILE A 86 0.46 3.08 -7.91
C ILE A 86 -0.50 2.53 -6.85
N ASP A 87 -1.02 3.40 -6.01
CA ASP A 87 -2.02 3.05 -5.00
C ASP A 87 -2.86 4.25 -4.62
N LEU A 88 -4.14 4.00 -4.34
CA LEU A 88 -5.09 5.01 -3.85
C LEU A 88 -4.77 5.52 -2.45
N ASN A 89 -4.15 4.68 -1.63
CA ASN A 89 -3.90 4.99 -0.24
C ASN A 89 -2.63 5.87 -0.10
N PRO A 90 -2.75 7.14 0.34
CA PRO A 90 -1.60 8.02 0.51
C PRO A 90 -0.56 7.47 1.49
N LEU A 91 -0.99 6.70 2.51
CA LEU A 91 -0.06 6.09 3.46
C LEU A 91 0.79 5.02 2.78
N THR A 92 0.18 4.19 1.92
CA THR A 92 0.90 3.22 1.09
C THR A 92 2.02 3.90 0.31
N ILE A 93 1.68 4.96 -0.43
CA ILE A 93 2.67 5.69 -1.24
C ILE A 93 3.76 6.35 -0.39
N ASN A 94 3.42 6.86 0.77
CA ASN A 94 4.42 7.37 1.71
C ASN A 94 5.39 6.28 2.21
N LEU A 95 4.90 5.05 2.45
CA LEU A 95 5.75 3.90 2.80
C LEU A 95 6.67 3.52 1.64
N PHE A 96 6.17 3.55 0.40
CA PHE A 96 6.98 3.31 -0.79
C PHE A 96 8.04 4.39 -0.98
N ASN A 97 7.71 5.67 -0.83
CA ASN A 97 8.68 6.77 -0.91
C ASN A 97 9.80 6.62 0.12
N PHE A 98 9.47 6.12 1.31
CA PHE A 98 10.46 5.84 2.34
C PHE A 98 11.33 4.62 2.02
N ALA A 99 10.72 3.50 1.59
CA ALA A 99 11.41 2.22 1.40
C ALA A 99 12.04 2.06 0.02
N ARG A 100 11.45 2.68 -1.00
CA ARG A 100 11.82 2.54 -2.41
C ARG A 100 11.95 3.91 -3.11
N PRO A 101 12.84 4.78 -2.63
CA PRO A 101 12.96 6.15 -3.15
C PRO A 101 13.49 6.23 -4.59
N LYS A 102 13.94 5.10 -5.16
CA LYS A 102 14.41 5.01 -6.56
C LYS A 102 13.32 4.57 -7.54
N ASP A 103 12.15 4.22 -7.04
CA ASP A 103 10.96 3.94 -7.84
C ASP A 103 10.12 5.22 -8.00
N ILE A 104 9.24 5.23 -8.99
CA ILE A 104 8.21 6.26 -9.14
C ILE A 104 6.99 5.79 -8.35
N ASN A 105 6.57 6.57 -7.35
CA ASN A 105 5.45 6.19 -6.47
C ASN A 105 4.33 7.20 -6.63
N ILE A 106 3.18 6.76 -7.12
CA ILE A 106 2.06 7.62 -7.53
C ILE A 106 0.84 7.32 -6.66
N ASN A 107 0.31 8.36 -6.02
CA ASN A 107 -0.95 8.27 -5.31
C ASN A 107 -2.10 8.58 -6.28
N ALA A 108 -2.66 7.55 -6.88
CA ALA A 108 -3.74 7.67 -7.86
C ALA A 108 -4.64 6.43 -7.88
N ALA A 109 -5.86 6.62 -8.39
CA ALA A 109 -6.72 5.56 -8.90
C ALA A 109 -6.38 5.30 -10.37
N ILE A 110 -6.51 4.04 -10.80
CA ILE A 110 -6.54 3.70 -12.22
C ILE A 110 -8.00 3.43 -12.58
N SER A 111 -8.53 4.21 -13.51
CA SER A 111 -9.90 4.10 -14.01
C SER A 111 -9.91 4.42 -15.52
N ASP A 112 -10.96 4.01 -16.20
CA ASP A 112 -11.25 4.36 -17.59
C ASP A 112 -11.90 5.75 -17.74
N ASN A 113 -12.37 6.33 -16.63
CA ASN A 113 -12.98 7.64 -16.60
C ASN A 113 -12.36 8.51 -15.49
N GLU A 114 -12.25 9.81 -15.76
CA GLU A 114 -11.92 10.79 -14.73
C GLU A 114 -13.16 11.07 -13.87
N GLU A 115 -13.17 10.55 -12.65
CA GLU A 115 -14.27 10.75 -11.71
C GLU A 115 -13.77 10.83 -10.26
N ASN A 116 -14.49 11.60 -9.45
CA ASN A 116 -14.25 11.64 -8.01
C ASN A 116 -14.88 10.42 -7.35
N LYS A 117 -14.06 9.53 -6.80
CA LYS A 117 -14.53 8.37 -6.03
C LYS A 117 -14.17 8.49 -4.55
N THR A 118 -15.05 7.96 -3.70
CA THR A 118 -14.80 7.87 -2.26
C THR A 118 -14.05 6.57 -1.96
N LEU A 119 -12.90 6.67 -1.31
CA LEU A 119 -12.18 5.51 -0.82
C LEU A 119 -12.66 5.15 0.59
N TYR A 120 -13.15 3.94 0.74
CA TYR A 120 -13.61 3.39 2.02
C TYR A 120 -12.49 2.61 2.71
N PHE A 121 -12.16 3.00 3.93
CA PHE A 121 -11.12 2.37 4.72
C PHE A 121 -11.71 1.45 5.79
N VAL A 122 -11.24 0.22 5.83
CA VAL A 122 -11.42 -0.70 6.97
C VAL A 122 -10.38 -0.38 8.05
N ASP A 123 -9.13 -0.24 7.65
CA ASP A 123 -7.99 0.26 8.44
C ASP A 123 -6.98 0.88 7.45
N GLU A 124 -6.10 1.75 7.91
CA GLU A 124 -5.16 2.49 7.05
C GLU A 124 -4.28 1.58 6.14
N LEU A 125 -3.93 0.38 6.61
CA LEU A 125 -3.16 -0.62 5.86
C LEU A 125 -3.91 -1.95 5.79
N ASN A 126 -5.12 -1.93 5.22
CA ASN A 126 -5.93 -3.10 4.99
C ASN A 126 -6.12 -3.37 3.49
N THR A 127 -5.98 -4.62 3.09
CA THR A 127 -6.20 -5.08 1.71
C THR A 127 -7.66 -4.99 1.26
N GLN A 128 -8.59 -4.79 2.19
CA GLN A 128 -10.02 -4.68 1.96
C GLN A 128 -10.50 -3.23 1.79
N ASN A 129 -9.60 -2.24 1.76
CA ASN A 129 -9.94 -0.88 1.40
C ASN A 129 -10.47 -0.85 -0.03
N THR A 130 -11.61 -0.16 -0.27
CA THR A 130 -12.33 -0.28 -1.53
C THR A 130 -12.93 1.05 -1.98
N LEU A 131 -13.15 1.21 -3.28
CA LEU A 131 -13.94 2.28 -3.88
C LEU A 131 -15.43 1.92 -4.01
N GLU A 132 -15.79 0.65 -3.80
CA GLU A 132 -17.12 0.12 -4.01
C GLU A 132 -17.94 0.13 -2.72
N ALA A 133 -19.00 0.96 -2.66
CA ALA A 133 -19.90 1.03 -1.51
C ALA A 133 -20.61 -0.31 -1.24
N ASN A 134 -20.98 -1.05 -2.29
CA ASN A 134 -21.61 -2.36 -2.15
C ASN A 134 -20.66 -3.40 -1.54
N HIS A 135 -19.38 -3.35 -1.90
CA HIS A 135 -18.36 -4.20 -1.29
C HIS A 135 -18.19 -3.89 0.20
N LEU A 136 -18.27 -2.61 0.58
CA LEU A 136 -18.27 -2.20 1.98
C LEU A 136 -19.45 -2.80 2.76
N LEU A 137 -20.66 -2.78 2.19
CA LEU A 137 -21.86 -3.39 2.80
C LEU A 137 -21.70 -4.90 2.96
N PHE A 138 -21.18 -5.57 1.94
CA PHE A 138 -20.86 -6.99 2.00
C PHE A 138 -19.87 -7.31 3.14
N LEU A 139 -18.77 -6.59 3.23
CA LEU A 139 -17.76 -6.76 4.29
C LEU A 139 -18.37 -6.51 5.69
N LYS A 140 -19.18 -5.47 5.84
CA LYS A 140 -19.86 -5.15 7.10
C LYS A 140 -20.77 -6.30 7.56
N ASN A 141 -21.54 -6.87 6.65
CA ASN A 141 -22.48 -7.96 6.95
C ASN A 141 -21.76 -9.29 7.26
N GLN A 142 -20.64 -9.57 6.59
CA GLN A 142 -19.88 -10.81 6.74
C GLN A 142 -18.95 -10.82 7.96
N LEU A 143 -18.33 -9.67 8.26
CA LEU A 143 -17.24 -9.61 9.22
C LEU A 143 -17.62 -8.98 10.56
N ASN A 144 -18.85 -8.48 10.69
CA ASN A 144 -19.37 -7.79 11.90
C ASN A 144 -18.37 -6.71 12.42
N GLN A 145 -17.67 -6.02 11.50
CA GLN A 145 -16.69 -5.00 11.83
C GLN A 145 -17.28 -3.60 11.68
N GLU A 146 -17.04 -2.75 12.65
CA GLU A 146 -17.32 -1.31 12.51
C GLU A 146 -16.30 -0.65 11.59
N TYR A 147 -16.77 -0.07 10.49
CA TYR A 147 -15.95 0.62 9.50
C TYR A 147 -15.88 2.11 9.77
N ILE A 148 -14.69 2.67 9.66
CA ILE A 148 -14.49 4.10 9.68
C ILE A 148 -14.61 4.60 8.25
N ILE A 149 -15.74 5.22 7.90
CA ILE A 149 -15.90 5.92 6.64
C ILE A 149 -15.12 7.25 6.76
N HIS A 150 -13.99 7.33 6.10
CA HIS A 150 -13.38 8.62 5.83
C HIS A 150 -13.99 9.16 4.55
N GLY A 151 -14.73 10.26 4.66
CA GLY A 151 -15.28 10.98 3.50
C GLY A 151 -14.17 11.38 2.51
N PRO A 152 -14.52 11.99 1.35
CA PRO A 152 -13.61 12.22 0.25
C PRO A 152 -12.37 12.98 0.73
N GLN A 153 -11.24 12.28 0.83
CA GLN A 153 -9.99 12.90 1.29
C GLN A 153 -9.12 13.40 0.14
N HIS A 154 -9.39 13.01 -1.09
CA HIS A 154 -8.67 13.50 -2.26
C HIS A 154 -9.57 13.47 -3.50
N GLN A 155 -9.64 14.61 -4.18
CA GLN A 155 -10.04 14.68 -5.59
C GLN A 155 -8.84 14.15 -6.39
N TYR A 156 -9.05 13.06 -7.09
CA TYR A 156 -8.10 12.56 -8.09
C TYR A 156 -8.57 13.11 -9.44
N SER A 157 -7.85 14.07 -9.97
CA SER A 157 -7.96 14.54 -11.36
C SER A 157 -6.98 13.78 -12.23
#